data_68c4ff70303dd3172c9a0867311de709
#
_entry.id   68c4ff70303dd3172c9a0867311de709
#
_cell.length_a   1.000
_cell.length_b   1.000
_cell.length_c   1.000
_cell.angle_alpha   90.00
_cell.angle_beta   90.00
_cell.angle_gamma   90.00
#
_symmetry.space_group_name_H-M   'P 1'
#
loop_
_entity.id
_entity.type
_entity.pdbx_description
1 polymer ?
#
loop_
_entity_poly.entity_id
_entity_poly.type
_entity_poly.pdbx_seq_one_letter_code
_entity_poly.pdbx_strand_id
1 'polypeptide(L)'
;MKYKLFPLILCITLFSCQLQKKGNASTPIKEVDICIYGGTSAGVIAAYSAKKMGKSVLLVEPGKYLGGMTTGGLGATDIGNKYAVTGLARLFYRRIGEHYNKFEQWTFPPSVATATMNRFVKDADLDVLYYRRITDAQVQNKRIESITLEDSRQPDEETLIQVKAKQFIDCSYEGDLMAKAGVSYFVGREGNEEQDETLNGVQMSFWHQFPDGVDPYLKEGDPNSGLCWGIQPNTLKERGSGDKLVQAYNFRLCLTDNKENQRPFEKPENYDPAKYELLARAIRKMDLHID
;
A
#
# COMPACT_ATOMS: atom_id res chain seq x y z
N MET A 1 17.80 43.52 79.71
CA MET A 1 18.04 43.31 78.26
C MET A 1 16.80 42.64 77.68
N LYS A 2 16.05 43.38 76.86
CA LYS A 2 14.77 42.91 76.26
C LYS A 2 15.06 42.48 74.82
N TYR A 3 14.97 41.19 74.49
CA TYR A 3 15.02 40.69 73.15
C TYR A 3 13.66 40.79 72.44
N LYS A 4 13.61 41.59 71.39
CA LYS A 4 12.43 41.68 70.49
C LYS A 4 12.50 40.55 69.48
N LEU A 5 11.55 39.64 69.51
CA LEU A 5 11.30 38.65 68.48
C LEU A 5 10.63 39.35 67.26
N PHE A 6 11.25 39.21 66.10
CA PHE A 6 10.65 39.57 64.79
C PHE A 6 10.01 38.34 64.18
N PRO A 7 8.76 38.34 63.78
CA PRO A 7 8.20 37.21 63.04
C PRO A 7 8.60 37.29 61.58
N LEU A 8 9.25 36.23 61.13
CA LEU A 8 9.57 35.97 59.70
C LEU A 8 8.29 35.52 58.98
N ILE A 9 7.67 36.38 58.16
CA ILE A 9 6.53 36.05 57.32
C ILE A 9 7.11 35.35 56.05
N LEU A 10 6.88 34.04 55.97
CA LEU A 10 7.21 33.21 54.84
C LEU A 10 6.12 33.34 53.77
N CYS A 11 6.30 34.17 52.75
CA CYS A 11 5.42 34.24 51.57
C CYS A 11 5.62 32.99 50.71
N ILE A 12 4.72 32.01 50.82
CA ILE A 12 4.62 30.88 49.92
C ILE A 12 3.80 31.37 48.70
N THR A 13 4.48 31.74 47.63
CA THR A 13 3.85 31.96 46.33
C THR A 13 3.55 30.59 45.71
N LEU A 14 2.27 30.22 45.80
CA LEU A 14 1.73 29.08 45.05
C LEU A 14 1.74 29.45 43.57
N PHE A 15 2.75 28.91 42.85
CA PHE A 15 2.75 28.90 41.39
C PHE A 15 1.69 27.89 40.95
N SER A 16 0.45 28.40 40.76
CA SER A 16 -0.60 27.63 40.13
C SER A 16 -0.24 27.44 38.66
N CYS A 17 0.33 26.31 38.33
CA CYS A 17 0.49 25.88 36.95
C CYS A 17 -0.91 25.59 36.40
N GLN A 18 -1.54 26.60 35.79
CA GLN A 18 -2.72 26.36 34.98
C GLN A 18 -2.30 25.53 33.77
N LEU A 19 -2.53 24.23 33.84
CA LEU A 19 -2.66 23.38 32.67
C LEU A 19 -3.77 23.96 31.81
N GLN A 20 -3.41 24.80 30.84
CA GLN A 20 -4.32 25.14 29.76
C GLN A 20 -4.75 23.82 29.12
N LYS A 21 -5.98 23.39 29.40
CA LYS A 21 -6.65 22.41 28.55
C LYS A 21 -6.59 22.98 27.12
N LYS A 22 -5.75 22.38 26.25
CA LYS A 22 -5.84 22.60 24.80
C LYS A 22 -7.33 22.46 24.45
N GLY A 23 -7.93 23.52 23.97
CA GLY A 23 -9.33 23.51 23.55
C GLY A 23 -9.47 22.37 22.54
N ASN A 24 -10.51 21.56 22.68
CA ASN A 24 -10.86 20.53 21.70
C ASN A 24 -11.08 21.25 20.35
N ALA A 25 -10.03 21.31 19.53
CA ALA A 25 -10.19 21.67 18.14
C ALA A 25 -11.11 20.60 17.54
N SER A 26 -12.29 20.99 17.09
CA SER A 26 -13.23 20.06 16.47
C SER A 26 -12.53 19.44 15.24
N THR A 27 -12.50 18.12 15.15
CA THR A 27 -11.97 17.40 13.99
C THR A 27 -12.59 17.96 12.71
N PRO A 28 -11.79 18.41 11.72
CA PRO A 28 -12.31 18.92 10.47
C PRO A 28 -13.18 17.88 9.76
N ILE A 29 -14.35 18.31 9.27
CA ILE A 29 -15.30 17.43 8.59
C ILE A 29 -15.36 17.83 7.12
N LYS A 30 -15.18 16.81 6.22
CA LYS A 30 -15.47 16.92 4.80
C LYS A 30 -16.73 16.13 4.47
N GLU A 31 -17.58 16.67 3.60
CA GLU A 31 -18.82 16.01 3.19
C GLU A 31 -18.92 15.97 1.67
N VAL A 32 -19.19 14.78 1.12
CA VAL A 32 -19.27 14.54 -0.33
C VAL A 32 -20.36 13.52 -0.66
N ASP A 33 -20.72 13.37 -1.94
CA ASP A 33 -21.60 12.30 -2.38
C ASP A 33 -20.90 10.95 -2.30
N ILE A 34 -19.63 10.89 -2.76
CA ILE A 34 -18.87 9.64 -2.85
C ILE A 34 -17.46 9.87 -2.30
N CYS A 35 -17.09 9.07 -1.31
CA CYS A 35 -15.72 8.96 -0.82
C CYS A 35 -15.10 7.66 -1.32
N ILE A 36 -13.94 7.75 -1.96
CA ILE A 36 -13.19 6.61 -2.48
C ILE A 36 -11.89 6.50 -1.69
N TYR A 37 -11.68 5.36 -1.05
CA TYR A 37 -10.48 5.06 -0.30
C TYR A 37 -9.54 4.15 -1.10
N GLY A 38 -8.29 4.58 -1.26
CA GLY A 38 -7.27 3.94 -2.08
C GLY A 38 -7.14 4.59 -3.46
N GLY A 39 -6.08 5.38 -3.66
CA GLY A 39 -5.74 6.04 -4.93
C GLY A 39 -5.10 5.10 -5.96
N THR A 40 -5.48 3.83 -5.96
CA THR A 40 -5.07 2.83 -6.96
C THR A 40 -5.61 3.20 -8.35
N SER A 41 -5.27 2.44 -9.37
CA SER A 41 -5.85 2.63 -10.71
C SER A 41 -7.38 2.54 -10.68
N ALA A 42 -7.92 1.61 -9.87
CA ALA A 42 -9.36 1.47 -9.68
C ALA A 42 -9.96 2.71 -9.02
N GLY A 43 -9.31 3.23 -7.95
CA GLY A 43 -9.77 4.41 -7.24
C GLY A 43 -9.76 5.67 -8.09
N VAL A 44 -8.71 5.91 -8.86
CA VAL A 44 -8.64 7.06 -9.78
C VAL A 44 -9.74 7.00 -10.83
N ILE A 45 -9.98 5.82 -11.42
CA ILE A 45 -11.01 5.67 -12.47
C ILE A 45 -12.42 5.71 -11.89
N ALA A 46 -12.65 5.16 -10.70
CA ALA A 46 -13.92 5.29 -10.00
C ALA A 46 -14.24 6.76 -9.67
N ALA A 47 -13.25 7.50 -9.15
CA ALA A 47 -13.38 8.93 -8.86
C ALA A 47 -13.66 9.75 -10.12
N TYR A 48 -12.90 9.49 -11.19
CA TYR A 48 -13.12 10.12 -12.51
C TYR A 48 -14.54 9.89 -13.01
N SER A 49 -15.00 8.64 -12.99
CA SER A 49 -16.33 8.26 -13.46
C SER A 49 -17.44 8.95 -12.65
N ALA A 50 -17.36 8.89 -11.34
CA ALA A 50 -18.34 9.50 -10.45
C ALA A 50 -18.42 11.02 -10.63
N LYS A 51 -17.26 11.68 -10.75
CA LYS A 51 -17.20 13.12 -10.98
C LYS A 51 -17.80 13.50 -12.35
N LYS A 52 -17.52 12.74 -13.41
CA LYS A 52 -18.13 12.94 -14.74
C LYS A 52 -19.64 12.73 -14.75
N MET A 53 -20.18 11.98 -13.79
CA MET A 53 -21.61 11.83 -13.55
C MET A 53 -22.21 12.94 -12.66
N GLY A 54 -21.46 14.01 -12.38
CA GLY A 54 -21.92 15.17 -11.62
C GLY A 54 -21.97 14.98 -10.12
N LYS A 55 -21.25 14.01 -9.56
CA LYS A 55 -21.17 13.81 -8.12
C LYS A 55 -20.05 14.63 -7.50
N SER A 56 -20.23 15.06 -6.26
CA SER A 56 -19.13 15.53 -5.43
C SER A 56 -18.32 14.32 -4.95
N VAL A 57 -17.01 14.31 -5.20
CA VAL A 57 -16.14 13.14 -4.99
C VAL A 57 -14.90 13.54 -4.22
N LEU A 58 -14.52 12.72 -3.25
CA LEU A 58 -13.25 12.79 -2.57
C LEU A 58 -12.50 11.48 -2.77
N LEU A 59 -11.28 11.57 -3.31
CA LEU A 59 -10.34 10.44 -3.39
C LEU A 59 -9.33 10.54 -2.24
N VAL A 60 -9.19 9.47 -1.47
CA VAL A 60 -8.26 9.39 -0.33
C VAL A 60 -7.15 8.42 -0.67
N GLU A 61 -5.91 8.85 -0.52
CA GLU A 61 -4.72 8.04 -0.79
C GLU A 61 -3.77 8.04 0.43
N PRO A 62 -3.45 6.87 0.99
CA PRO A 62 -2.50 6.75 2.10
C PRO A 62 -1.07 7.18 1.76
N GLY A 63 -0.68 7.07 0.52
CA GLY A 63 0.64 7.43 0.01
C GLY A 63 0.69 8.81 -0.66
N LYS A 64 1.71 8.97 -1.48
CA LYS A 64 1.97 10.21 -2.25
C LYS A 64 1.72 10.05 -3.76
N TYR A 65 1.44 8.85 -4.24
CA TYR A 65 1.29 8.56 -5.65
C TYR A 65 -0.06 7.91 -5.93
N LEU A 66 -0.64 8.24 -7.07
CA LEU A 66 -1.85 7.62 -7.58
C LEU A 66 -1.53 6.55 -8.62
N GLY A 67 -2.46 5.61 -8.80
CA GLY A 67 -2.37 4.54 -9.79
C GLY A 67 -1.83 3.22 -9.27
N GLY A 68 -1.40 3.17 -7.99
CA GLY A 68 -0.98 1.95 -7.31
C GLY A 68 0.09 1.17 -8.08
N MET A 69 -0.10 -0.14 -8.27
CA MET A 69 0.86 -1.00 -8.98
C MET A 69 1.11 -0.59 -10.43
N THR A 70 0.12 0.00 -11.11
CA THR A 70 0.27 0.48 -12.50
C THR A 70 1.33 1.56 -12.62
N THR A 71 1.43 2.44 -11.62
CA THR A 71 2.43 3.51 -11.56
C THR A 71 3.66 3.13 -10.74
N GLY A 72 3.58 2.04 -9.98
CA GLY A 72 4.63 1.53 -9.09
C GLY A 72 5.62 0.57 -9.74
N GLY A 73 5.54 0.35 -11.07
CA GLY A 73 6.52 -0.47 -11.79
C GLY A 73 5.97 -1.66 -12.59
N LEU A 74 4.66 -1.97 -12.48
CA LEU A 74 4.02 -2.98 -13.34
C LEU A 74 3.64 -2.39 -14.71
N GLY A 75 4.64 -1.91 -15.43
CA GLY A 75 4.45 -1.23 -16.72
C GLY A 75 4.52 -2.15 -17.94
N ALA A 76 4.85 -3.43 -17.76
CA ALA A 76 4.70 -4.44 -18.80
C ALA A 76 3.36 -5.13 -18.63
N THR A 77 2.37 -4.73 -19.43
CA THR A 77 1.03 -5.30 -19.33
C THR A 77 0.98 -6.70 -19.90
N ASP A 78 0.50 -7.65 -19.10
CA ASP A 78 0.23 -9.02 -19.53
C ASP A 78 -0.97 -9.02 -20.49
N ILE A 79 -0.68 -9.00 -21.78
CA ILE A 79 -1.70 -8.89 -22.82
C ILE A 79 -1.98 -10.25 -23.43
N GLY A 80 -3.12 -10.83 -23.09
CA GLY A 80 -3.70 -11.91 -23.89
C GLY A 80 -4.44 -11.33 -25.10
N ASN A 81 -5.74 -11.11 -24.92
CA ASN A 81 -6.58 -10.48 -25.96
C ASN A 81 -6.80 -8.99 -25.64
N LYS A 82 -5.98 -8.11 -26.20
CA LYS A 82 -6.10 -6.66 -25.99
C LYS A 82 -7.46 -6.07 -26.43
N TYR A 83 -8.18 -6.73 -27.31
CA TYR A 83 -9.48 -6.28 -27.79
C TYR A 83 -10.60 -6.47 -26.75
N ALA A 84 -10.37 -7.32 -25.76
CA ALA A 84 -11.25 -7.46 -24.61
C ALA A 84 -11.18 -6.27 -23.65
N VAL A 85 -10.09 -5.49 -23.68
CA VAL A 85 -9.94 -4.29 -22.86
C VAL A 85 -10.73 -3.14 -23.49
N THR A 86 -11.72 -2.60 -22.79
CA THR A 86 -12.64 -1.57 -23.28
C THR A 86 -12.76 -0.39 -22.34
N GLY A 87 -13.58 0.60 -22.68
CA GLY A 87 -13.95 1.72 -21.81
C GLY A 87 -12.75 2.57 -21.37
N LEU A 88 -12.76 2.96 -20.10
CA LEU A 88 -11.74 3.83 -19.51
C LEU A 88 -10.38 3.13 -19.37
N ALA A 89 -10.35 1.81 -19.19
CA ALA A 89 -9.10 1.06 -19.18
C ALA A 89 -8.40 1.20 -20.55
N ARG A 90 -9.15 1.05 -21.65
CA ARG A 90 -8.58 1.26 -22.99
C ARG A 90 -8.15 2.70 -23.23
N LEU A 91 -8.92 3.66 -22.71
CA LEU A 91 -8.55 5.08 -22.78
C LEU A 91 -7.21 5.34 -22.09
N PHE A 92 -6.91 4.67 -20.98
CA PHE A 92 -5.60 4.76 -20.32
C PHE A 92 -4.48 4.35 -21.28
N TYR A 93 -4.56 3.20 -21.95
CA TYR A 93 -3.54 2.75 -22.90
C TYR A 93 -3.43 3.63 -24.15
N ARG A 94 -4.52 4.26 -24.58
CA ARG A 94 -4.50 5.26 -25.64
C ARG A 94 -3.77 6.53 -25.21
N ARG A 95 -4.02 7.02 -24.01
CA ARG A 95 -3.29 8.17 -23.44
C ARG A 95 -1.80 7.88 -23.25
N ILE A 96 -1.43 6.65 -22.86
CA ILE A 96 -0.04 6.21 -22.90
C ILE A 96 0.51 6.25 -24.34
N GLY A 97 -0.27 5.77 -25.30
CA GLY A 97 0.11 5.80 -26.72
C GLY A 97 0.40 7.20 -27.25
N GLU A 98 -0.39 8.20 -26.84
CA GLU A 98 -0.19 9.61 -27.23
C GLU A 98 1.23 10.09 -26.88
N HIS A 99 1.78 9.68 -25.72
CA HIS A 99 3.14 10.01 -25.32
C HIS A 99 4.20 9.48 -26.29
N TYR A 100 3.92 8.38 -27.00
CA TYR A 100 4.82 7.72 -27.93
C TYR A 100 4.44 7.95 -29.41
N ASN A 101 3.50 8.84 -29.69
CA ASN A 101 2.94 9.04 -31.05
C ASN A 101 2.36 7.73 -31.65
N LYS A 102 1.75 6.89 -30.80
CA LYS A 102 1.11 5.62 -31.14
C LYS A 102 -0.38 5.66 -30.78
N PHE A 103 -1.18 4.86 -31.46
CA PHE A 103 -2.59 4.74 -31.16
C PHE A 103 -2.85 4.18 -29.76
N GLU A 104 -2.06 3.19 -29.35
CA GLU A 104 -2.07 2.56 -28.01
C GLU A 104 -0.64 2.12 -27.67
N GLN A 105 -0.31 2.13 -26.37
CA GLN A 105 0.95 1.58 -25.87
C GLN A 105 0.69 0.81 -24.59
N TRP A 106 1.18 -0.43 -24.52
CA TRP A 106 0.89 -1.40 -23.47
C TRP A 106 2.09 -1.70 -22.58
N THR A 107 3.25 -1.18 -22.90
CA THR A 107 4.47 -1.21 -22.09
C THR A 107 4.94 0.21 -21.87
N PHE A 108 5.18 0.58 -20.65
CA PHE A 108 5.45 1.98 -20.28
C PHE A 108 6.22 2.06 -18.96
N PRO A 109 7.05 3.09 -18.74
CA PRO A 109 7.68 3.35 -17.47
C PRO A 109 6.71 3.97 -16.46
N PRO A 110 6.99 3.86 -15.15
CA PRO A 110 6.17 4.46 -14.09
C PRO A 110 5.87 5.94 -14.27
N SER A 111 6.82 6.72 -14.79
CA SER A 111 6.66 8.17 -15.00
C SER A 111 5.53 8.51 -15.98
N VAL A 112 5.44 7.77 -17.10
CA VAL A 112 4.38 7.98 -18.11
C VAL A 112 3.02 7.53 -17.56
N ALA A 113 2.98 6.42 -16.84
CA ALA A 113 1.76 5.96 -16.17
C ALA A 113 1.27 6.99 -15.14
N THR A 114 2.18 7.52 -14.30
CA THR A 114 1.86 8.56 -13.30
C THR A 114 1.31 9.83 -13.96
N ALA A 115 1.96 10.31 -15.02
CA ALA A 115 1.47 11.46 -15.78
C ALA A 115 0.07 11.21 -16.35
N THR A 116 -0.19 10.01 -16.84
CA THR A 116 -1.51 9.61 -17.38
C THR A 116 -2.57 9.55 -16.28
N MET A 117 -2.28 8.97 -15.10
CA MET A 117 -3.21 8.96 -13.98
C MET A 117 -3.50 10.37 -13.47
N ASN A 118 -2.49 11.22 -13.34
CA ASN A 118 -2.66 12.62 -12.96
C ASN A 118 -3.49 13.41 -13.99
N ARG A 119 -3.44 13.02 -15.27
CA ARG A 119 -4.31 13.62 -16.29
C ARG A 119 -5.78 13.28 -16.06
N PHE A 120 -6.14 12.05 -15.62
CA PHE A 120 -7.51 11.73 -15.22
C PHE A 120 -7.98 12.60 -14.04
N VAL A 121 -7.13 12.80 -13.06
CA VAL A 121 -7.42 13.68 -11.91
C VAL A 121 -7.70 15.10 -12.37
N LYS A 122 -6.83 15.66 -13.21
CA LYS A 122 -6.95 17.01 -13.75
C LYS A 122 -8.19 17.19 -14.63
N ASP A 123 -8.45 16.25 -15.55
CA ASP A 123 -9.57 16.33 -16.52
C ASP A 123 -10.95 16.28 -15.83
N ALA A 124 -11.01 15.75 -14.62
CA ALA A 124 -12.25 15.70 -13.84
C ALA A 124 -12.24 16.66 -12.65
N ASP A 125 -11.19 17.44 -12.45
CA ASP A 125 -11.04 18.33 -11.29
C ASP A 125 -11.36 17.61 -9.98
N LEU A 126 -10.61 16.51 -9.72
CA LEU A 126 -10.81 15.66 -8.53
C LEU A 126 -10.17 16.28 -7.29
N ASP A 127 -10.91 16.29 -6.20
CA ASP A 127 -10.36 16.54 -4.87
C ASP A 127 -9.66 15.28 -4.35
N VAL A 128 -8.36 15.37 -4.04
CA VAL A 128 -7.54 14.25 -3.58
C VAL A 128 -6.89 14.60 -2.24
N LEU A 129 -7.07 13.72 -1.26
CA LEU A 129 -6.35 13.77 0.01
C LEU A 129 -5.21 12.75 -0.01
N TYR A 130 -3.99 13.24 -0.12
CA TYR A 130 -2.78 12.43 0.00
C TYR A 130 -2.35 12.28 1.45
N TYR A 131 -1.57 11.23 1.72
CA TYR A 131 -1.05 10.91 3.04
C TYR A 131 -2.15 10.80 4.11
N ARG A 132 -3.29 10.23 3.73
CA ARG A 132 -4.42 10.01 4.65
C ARG A 132 -4.78 8.54 4.72
N ARG A 133 -4.59 7.95 5.90
CA ARG A 133 -4.89 6.55 6.19
C ARG A 133 -6.13 6.44 7.06
N ILE A 134 -6.98 5.47 6.78
CA ILE A 134 -8.16 5.21 7.59
C ILE A 134 -7.80 4.61 8.95
N THR A 135 -8.37 5.17 10.01
CA THR A 135 -8.24 4.63 11.38
C THR A 135 -9.53 4.00 11.86
N ASP A 136 -10.68 4.55 11.46
CA ASP A 136 -11.99 4.10 11.92
C ASP A 136 -13.08 4.34 10.88
N ALA A 137 -14.15 3.54 10.95
CA ALA A 137 -15.36 3.70 10.17
C ALA A 137 -16.59 3.62 11.09
N GLN A 138 -17.42 4.67 11.09
CA GLN A 138 -18.68 4.68 11.81
C GLN A 138 -19.77 4.03 10.99
N VAL A 139 -20.25 2.88 11.45
CA VAL A 139 -21.28 2.10 10.76
C VAL A 139 -22.57 2.09 11.57
N GLN A 140 -23.67 2.49 10.95
CA GLN A 140 -25.00 2.43 11.53
C GLN A 140 -25.95 1.72 10.55
N ASN A 141 -26.75 0.79 11.03
CA ASN A 141 -27.71 0.05 10.21
C ASN A 141 -27.09 -0.55 8.94
N LYS A 142 -25.89 -1.13 9.05
CA LYS A 142 -25.10 -1.70 7.94
C LYS A 142 -24.67 -0.68 6.86
N ARG A 143 -24.65 0.58 7.20
CA ARG A 143 -24.22 1.67 6.33
C ARG A 143 -23.08 2.43 6.98
N ILE A 144 -22.06 2.74 6.22
CA ILE A 144 -20.98 3.64 6.67
C ILE A 144 -21.51 5.09 6.64
N GLU A 145 -21.52 5.77 7.78
CA GLU A 145 -21.92 7.16 7.91
C GLU A 145 -20.73 8.11 7.76
N SER A 146 -19.58 7.71 8.29
CA SER A 146 -18.34 8.47 8.19
C SER A 146 -17.11 7.59 8.39
N ILE A 147 -15.97 8.08 7.92
CA ILE A 147 -14.65 7.51 8.21
C ILE A 147 -13.77 8.55 8.89
N THR A 148 -12.83 8.09 9.69
CA THR A 148 -11.80 8.91 10.32
C THR A 148 -10.46 8.59 9.68
N LEU A 149 -9.73 9.64 9.32
CA LEU A 149 -8.44 9.58 8.64
C LEU A 149 -7.37 10.26 9.50
N GLU A 150 -6.17 9.68 9.55
CA GLU A 150 -4.97 10.29 10.15
C GLU A 150 -3.92 10.61 9.08
N ASP A 151 -2.91 11.40 9.41
CA ASP A 151 -1.72 11.57 8.55
C ASP A 151 -0.87 10.29 8.60
N SER A 152 -0.71 9.61 7.48
CA SER A 152 0.03 8.35 7.40
C SER A 152 1.54 8.47 7.65
N ARG A 153 2.09 9.69 7.58
CA ARG A 153 3.51 9.97 7.83
C ARG A 153 3.80 10.23 9.31
N GLN A 154 2.84 10.82 10.01
CA GLN A 154 2.91 11.16 11.42
C GLN A 154 1.54 10.90 12.04
N PRO A 155 1.24 9.64 12.39
CA PRO A 155 -0.01 9.28 13.02
C PRO A 155 -0.15 10.03 14.35
N ASP A 156 -1.12 10.93 14.44
CA ASP A 156 -1.39 11.80 15.58
C ASP A 156 -2.88 12.12 15.62
N GLU A 157 -3.46 12.21 16.82
CA GLU A 157 -4.85 12.59 17.00
C GLU A 157 -5.14 14.03 16.54
N GLU A 158 -4.15 14.93 16.57
CA GLU A 158 -4.28 16.31 16.11
C GLU A 158 -4.44 16.40 14.57
N THR A 159 -4.07 15.36 13.84
CA THR A 159 -4.13 15.32 12.35
C THR A 159 -5.41 14.68 11.81
N LEU A 160 -6.32 14.27 12.68
CA LEU A 160 -7.53 13.57 12.29
C LEU A 160 -8.45 14.43 11.40
N ILE A 161 -9.01 13.79 10.39
CA ILE A 161 -10.06 14.35 9.52
C ILE A 161 -11.20 13.37 9.49
N GLN A 162 -12.42 13.83 9.66
CA GLN A 162 -13.62 13.03 9.44
C GLN A 162 -14.16 13.28 8.03
N VAL A 163 -14.53 12.22 7.32
CA VAL A 163 -15.20 12.30 6.03
C VAL A 163 -16.57 11.65 6.12
N LYS A 164 -17.60 12.39 5.76
CA LYS A 164 -18.98 11.92 5.59
C LYS A 164 -19.28 11.77 4.11
N ALA A 165 -19.93 10.70 3.73
CA ALA A 165 -20.36 10.50 2.34
C ALA A 165 -21.65 9.70 2.26
N LYS A 166 -22.39 9.90 1.15
CA LYS A 166 -23.58 9.08 0.86
C LYS A 166 -23.21 7.65 0.46
N GLN A 167 -22.04 7.50 -0.19
CA GLN A 167 -21.47 6.22 -0.60
C GLN A 167 -19.97 6.19 -0.35
N PHE A 168 -19.47 5.03 0.05
CA PHE A 168 -18.05 4.76 0.20
C PHE A 168 -17.64 3.63 -0.74
N ILE A 169 -16.47 3.76 -1.36
CA ILE A 169 -15.90 2.74 -2.25
C ILE A 169 -14.49 2.43 -1.74
N ASP A 170 -14.24 1.15 -1.44
CA ASP A 170 -12.90 0.66 -1.12
C ASP A 170 -12.19 0.26 -2.41
N CYS A 171 -11.10 0.93 -2.73
CA CYS A 171 -10.22 0.64 -3.84
C CYS A 171 -8.78 0.37 -3.36
N SER A 172 -8.58 0.16 -2.05
CA SER A 172 -7.30 -0.28 -1.51
C SER A 172 -6.99 -1.72 -1.92
N TYR A 173 -5.72 -2.12 -1.86
CA TYR A 173 -5.34 -3.50 -2.14
C TYR A 173 -5.64 -4.43 -0.97
N GLU A 174 -5.57 -3.90 0.24
CA GLU A 174 -5.73 -4.66 1.48
C GLU A 174 -7.17 -4.71 1.98
N GLY A 175 -8.09 -3.91 1.41
CA GLY A 175 -9.47 -3.81 1.88
C GLY A 175 -9.61 -3.11 3.22
N ASP A 176 -8.81 -2.07 3.46
CA ASP A 176 -8.76 -1.39 4.76
C ASP A 176 -10.10 -0.80 5.19
N LEU A 177 -10.81 -0.15 4.27
CA LEU A 177 -12.13 0.41 4.55
C LEU A 177 -13.15 -0.71 4.81
N MET A 178 -13.11 -1.79 4.03
CA MET A 178 -13.95 -2.97 4.21
C MET A 178 -13.74 -3.57 5.61
N ALA A 179 -12.49 -3.74 6.03
CA ALA A 179 -12.15 -4.28 7.34
C ALA A 179 -12.62 -3.37 8.48
N LYS A 180 -12.41 -2.05 8.36
CA LYS A 180 -12.87 -1.05 9.35
C LYS A 180 -14.40 -0.97 9.43
N ALA A 181 -15.09 -1.24 8.34
CA ALA A 181 -16.55 -1.30 8.31
C ALA A 181 -17.14 -2.60 8.89
N GLY A 182 -16.30 -3.53 9.33
CA GLY A 182 -16.74 -4.80 9.95
C GLY A 182 -17.30 -5.81 8.94
N VAL A 183 -16.97 -5.69 7.65
CA VAL A 183 -17.29 -6.69 6.64
C VAL A 183 -16.42 -7.91 6.85
N SER A 184 -16.99 -9.11 6.75
CA SER A 184 -16.22 -10.36 6.87
C SER A 184 -15.21 -10.49 5.74
N TYR A 185 -14.00 -10.93 6.07
CA TYR A 185 -12.94 -11.17 5.10
C TYR A 185 -12.04 -12.32 5.55
N PHE A 186 -11.26 -12.84 4.62
CA PHE A 186 -10.29 -13.88 4.86
C PHE A 186 -8.88 -13.35 4.56
N VAL A 187 -7.90 -13.82 5.33
CA VAL A 187 -6.47 -13.53 5.11
C VAL A 187 -5.72 -14.84 5.00
N GLY A 188 -4.89 -14.96 3.96
CA GLY A 188 -4.14 -16.16 3.65
C GLY A 188 -4.76 -16.96 2.50
N ARG A 189 -4.52 -18.27 2.49
CA ARG A 189 -5.05 -19.17 1.48
C ARG A 189 -6.27 -19.92 2.02
N GLU A 190 -7.41 -19.79 1.35
CA GLU A 190 -8.62 -20.59 1.65
C GLU A 190 -8.39 -22.04 1.22
N GLY A 191 -8.85 -22.99 2.02
CA GLY A 191 -8.81 -24.41 1.68
C GLY A 191 -9.83 -24.76 0.60
N ASN A 192 -9.59 -25.84 -0.15
CA ASN A 192 -10.51 -26.31 -1.20
C ASN A 192 -11.92 -26.57 -0.67
N GLU A 193 -12.03 -27.07 0.57
CA GLU A 193 -13.29 -27.42 1.23
C GLU A 193 -14.14 -26.23 1.67
N GLU A 194 -13.52 -25.04 1.82
CA GLU A 194 -14.24 -23.87 2.36
C GLU A 194 -15.29 -23.33 1.39
N GLN A 195 -15.03 -23.43 0.08
CA GLN A 195 -15.91 -22.93 -0.98
C GLN A 195 -16.16 -23.98 -2.07
N ASP A 196 -15.85 -25.25 -1.81
CA ASP A 196 -15.97 -26.36 -2.76
C ASP A 196 -15.18 -26.11 -4.07
N GLU A 197 -13.97 -25.59 -3.93
CA GLU A 197 -13.04 -25.31 -5.03
C GLU A 197 -11.89 -26.32 -5.08
N THR A 198 -11.16 -26.39 -6.20
CA THR A 198 -10.13 -27.42 -6.40
C THR A 198 -8.72 -26.90 -6.58
N LEU A 199 -8.54 -25.59 -6.81
CA LEU A 199 -7.28 -24.98 -7.16
C LEU A 199 -6.79 -23.89 -6.19
N ASN A 200 -7.48 -23.68 -5.09
CA ASN A 200 -7.07 -22.80 -4.00
C ASN A 200 -6.31 -23.56 -2.90
N GLY A 201 -6.00 -22.90 -1.80
CA GLY A 201 -5.18 -23.45 -0.73
C GLY A 201 -3.71 -23.62 -1.12
N VAL A 202 -3.03 -24.55 -0.46
CA VAL A 202 -1.65 -24.91 -0.77
C VAL A 202 -1.57 -25.58 -2.14
N GLN A 203 -0.85 -24.97 -3.07
CA GLN A 203 -0.60 -25.53 -4.40
C GLN A 203 0.89 -25.56 -4.66
N MET A 204 1.38 -26.67 -5.24
CA MET A 204 2.74 -26.77 -5.71
C MET A 204 2.78 -26.43 -7.21
N SER A 205 3.74 -25.60 -7.60
CA SER A 205 4.00 -25.23 -8.99
C SER A 205 5.44 -25.53 -9.33
N PHE A 206 5.70 -25.91 -10.57
CA PHE A 206 7.08 -26.03 -11.09
C PHE A 206 7.72 -24.67 -11.40
N TRP A 207 6.90 -23.62 -11.48
CA TRP A 207 7.36 -22.27 -11.79
C TRP A 207 7.69 -21.49 -10.52
N HIS A 208 8.70 -20.63 -10.60
CA HIS A 208 9.11 -19.72 -9.52
C HIS A 208 9.56 -20.44 -8.24
N GLN A 209 10.15 -21.64 -8.40
CA GLN A 209 10.80 -22.37 -7.31
C GLN A 209 12.31 -22.10 -7.32
N PHE A 210 12.95 -22.27 -6.18
CA PHE A 210 14.39 -22.34 -6.14
C PHE A 210 14.86 -23.61 -6.87
N PRO A 211 16.06 -23.58 -7.52
CA PRO A 211 16.67 -24.79 -8.04
C PRO A 211 16.84 -25.85 -6.95
N ASP A 212 16.76 -27.12 -7.35
CA ASP A 212 17.01 -28.23 -6.44
C ASP A 212 18.41 -28.13 -5.82
N GLY A 213 18.52 -28.42 -4.52
CA GLY A 213 19.77 -28.41 -3.78
C GLY A 213 20.28 -27.03 -3.36
N VAL A 214 19.44 -26.00 -3.41
CA VAL A 214 19.71 -24.73 -2.71
C VAL A 214 19.52 -24.95 -1.21
N ASP A 215 20.61 -24.93 -0.48
CA ASP A 215 20.60 -25.18 0.97
C ASP A 215 20.00 -23.99 1.73
N PRO A 216 19.01 -24.19 2.62
CA PRO A 216 18.32 -23.11 3.32
C PRO A 216 19.01 -22.64 4.60
N TYR A 217 20.03 -23.35 5.08
CA TYR A 217 20.63 -23.10 6.40
C TYR A 217 21.76 -22.07 6.35
N LEU A 218 22.00 -21.36 7.46
CA LEU A 218 23.08 -20.37 7.57
C LEU A 218 24.45 -20.97 7.22
N LYS A 219 24.72 -22.20 7.72
CA LYS A 219 25.85 -23.02 7.28
C LYS A 219 25.33 -24.14 6.43
N GLU A 220 25.81 -24.23 5.19
CA GLU A 220 25.40 -25.28 4.27
C GLU A 220 25.57 -26.68 4.89
N GLY A 221 24.53 -27.50 4.83
CA GLY A 221 24.48 -28.85 5.40
C GLY A 221 24.27 -28.94 6.90
N ASP A 222 24.13 -27.83 7.64
CA ASP A 222 23.92 -27.84 9.08
C ASP A 222 22.55 -27.25 9.50
N PRO A 223 21.53 -28.12 9.70
CA PRO A 223 20.21 -27.68 10.15
C PRO A 223 20.20 -26.93 11.49
N ASN A 224 21.20 -27.16 12.35
CA ASN A 224 21.29 -26.50 13.66
C ASN A 224 21.82 -25.06 13.56
N SER A 225 22.33 -24.64 12.42
CA SER A 225 22.85 -23.29 12.22
C SER A 225 21.75 -22.22 12.06
N GLY A 226 20.48 -22.63 11.91
CA GLY A 226 19.36 -21.74 11.62
C GLY A 226 19.15 -21.51 10.14
N LEU A 227 18.08 -20.79 9.78
CA LEU A 227 17.67 -20.52 8.41
C LEU A 227 18.28 -19.22 7.88
N CYS A 228 18.60 -19.18 6.59
CA CYS A 228 18.97 -17.97 5.88
C CYS A 228 17.84 -16.92 5.95
N TRP A 229 18.22 -15.65 5.83
CA TRP A 229 17.27 -14.56 5.84
C TRP A 229 16.20 -14.73 4.77
N GLY A 230 14.95 -14.46 5.14
CA GLY A 230 13.80 -14.55 4.22
C GLY A 230 13.12 -15.91 4.17
N ILE A 231 13.70 -16.94 4.77
CA ILE A 231 13.07 -18.26 4.87
C ILE A 231 12.19 -18.32 6.12
N GLN A 232 10.95 -18.73 5.93
CA GLN A 232 10.02 -18.97 7.02
C GLN A 232 10.17 -20.40 7.56
N PRO A 233 10.14 -20.61 8.88
CA PRO A 233 10.29 -21.94 9.47
C PRO A 233 9.00 -22.79 9.37
N ASN A 234 8.13 -22.49 8.43
CA ASN A 234 6.86 -23.16 8.28
C ASN A 234 6.99 -24.39 7.38
N THR A 235 6.30 -25.46 7.76
CA THR A 235 6.11 -26.63 6.90
C THR A 235 4.91 -26.39 5.98
N LEU A 236 5.06 -26.66 4.69
CA LEU A 236 3.93 -26.67 3.77
C LEU A 236 2.94 -27.75 4.20
N LYS A 237 1.68 -27.37 4.23
CA LYS A 237 0.56 -28.31 4.44
C LYS A 237 0.31 -29.15 3.17
N GLU A 238 -0.59 -30.09 3.28
CA GLU A 238 -1.06 -30.87 2.14
C GLU A 238 -1.70 -29.99 1.07
N ARG A 239 -1.64 -30.46 -0.16
CA ARG A 239 -2.25 -29.77 -1.31
C ARG A 239 -3.73 -29.52 -1.07
N GLY A 240 -4.19 -28.31 -1.35
CA GLY A 240 -5.57 -27.88 -1.16
C GLY A 240 -5.91 -27.42 0.26
N SER A 241 -5.01 -27.59 1.24
CA SER A 241 -5.26 -27.10 2.62
C SER A 241 -5.18 -25.58 2.69
N GLY A 242 -6.05 -25.00 3.53
CA GLY A 242 -5.99 -23.58 3.87
C GLY A 242 -4.90 -23.25 4.90
N ASP A 243 -4.39 -22.02 4.86
CA ASP A 243 -3.48 -21.46 5.88
C ASP A 243 -3.58 -19.93 5.93
N LYS A 244 -2.77 -19.32 6.81
CA LYS A 244 -2.71 -17.87 6.99
C LYS A 244 -1.52 -17.22 6.28
N LEU A 245 -0.83 -17.95 5.40
CA LEU A 245 0.30 -17.42 4.67
C LEU A 245 -0.19 -16.55 3.50
N VAL A 246 0.55 -15.48 3.25
CA VAL A 246 0.29 -14.55 2.15
C VAL A 246 1.39 -14.64 1.11
N GLN A 247 1.11 -14.15 -0.09
CA GLN A 247 2.10 -14.10 -1.17
C GLN A 247 3.31 -13.25 -0.76
N ALA A 248 4.51 -13.68 -1.15
CA ALA A 248 5.72 -12.90 -0.97
C ALA A 248 5.66 -11.59 -1.77
N TYR A 249 6.12 -10.50 -1.14
CA TYR A 249 6.28 -9.23 -1.83
C TYR A 249 7.50 -9.24 -2.73
N ASN A 250 7.41 -8.53 -3.85
CA ASN A 250 8.56 -8.29 -4.72
C ASN A 250 8.66 -6.80 -5.07
N PHE A 251 9.85 -6.39 -5.53
CA PHE A 251 10.10 -5.04 -6.02
C PHE A 251 10.25 -5.05 -7.53
N ARG A 252 9.72 -4.03 -8.20
CA ARG A 252 9.87 -3.82 -9.63
C ARG A 252 10.83 -2.67 -9.88
N LEU A 253 11.85 -2.94 -10.69
CA LEU A 253 12.84 -1.95 -11.08
C LEU A 253 12.68 -1.62 -12.56
N CYS A 254 12.78 -0.35 -12.90
CA CYS A 254 12.77 0.13 -14.27
C CYS A 254 14.22 0.24 -14.73
N LEU A 255 14.65 -0.68 -15.59
CA LEU A 255 16.01 -0.73 -16.12
C LEU A 255 16.06 -0.13 -17.52
N THR A 256 17.22 0.38 -17.91
CA THR A 256 17.49 0.91 -19.24
C THR A 256 18.93 0.65 -19.65
N ASP A 257 19.15 0.37 -20.92
CA ASP A 257 20.46 0.29 -21.58
C ASP A 257 20.91 1.64 -22.16
N ASN A 258 20.01 2.64 -22.19
CA ASN A 258 20.35 3.99 -22.61
C ASN A 258 21.17 4.70 -21.51
N LYS A 259 22.46 4.89 -21.75
CA LYS A 259 23.40 5.50 -20.80
C LYS A 259 23.02 6.90 -20.35
N GLU A 260 22.33 7.67 -21.18
CA GLU A 260 21.86 9.03 -20.80
C GLU A 260 20.76 9.00 -19.73
N ASN A 261 20.02 7.89 -19.64
CA ASN A 261 18.95 7.69 -18.68
C ASN A 261 19.35 6.78 -17.51
N GLN A 262 20.54 6.18 -17.56
CA GLN A 262 21.03 5.31 -16.50
C GLN A 262 21.36 6.09 -15.23
N ARG A 263 21.00 5.50 -14.10
CA ARG A 263 21.51 5.88 -12.79
C ARG A 263 22.23 4.68 -12.20
N PRO A 264 23.45 4.83 -11.69
CA PRO A 264 24.15 3.70 -11.07
C PRO A 264 23.38 3.22 -9.85
N PHE A 265 23.43 1.91 -9.59
CA PHE A 265 22.99 1.36 -8.34
C PHE A 265 24.07 1.60 -7.29
N GLU A 266 23.70 2.37 -6.29
CA GLU A 266 24.59 2.61 -5.16
C GLU A 266 24.32 1.58 -4.08
N LYS A 267 25.38 1.15 -3.40
CA LYS A 267 25.27 0.26 -2.23
C LYS A 267 24.63 1.05 -1.09
N PRO A 268 23.48 0.59 -0.53
CA PRO A 268 22.85 1.29 0.58
C PRO A 268 23.75 1.27 1.84
N GLU A 269 23.62 2.30 2.68
CA GLU A 269 24.41 2.45 3.92
C GLU A 269 24.28 1.23 4.85
N ASN A 270 23.07 0.65 4.92
CA ASN A 270 22.77 -0.50 5.76
C ASN A 270 22.80 -1.83 4.99
N TYR A 271 23.60 -1.93 3.94
CA TYR A 271 23.75 -3.15 3.16
C TYR A 271 24.31 -4.29 4.01
N ASP A 272 23.55 -5.37 4.07
CA ASP A 272 23.93 -6.61 4.75
C ASP A 272 23.99 -7.76 3.71
N PRO A 273 25.18 -8.28 3.40
CA PRO A 273 25.32 -9.37 2.43
C PRO A 273 24.63 -10.66 2.85
N ALA A 274 24.44 -10.89 4.17
CA ALA A 274 23.77 -12.08 4.67
C ALA A 274 22.32 -12.20 4.18
N LYS A 275 21.65 -11.05 3.89
CA LYS A 275 20.30 -11.02 3.33
C LYS A 275 20.22 -11.53 1.89
N TYR A 276 21.35 -11.64 1.20
CA TYR A 276 21.44 -12.07 -0.20
C TYR A 276 22.08 -13.45 -0.35
N GLU A 277 22.45 -14.11 0.76
CA GLU A 277 23.13 -15.42 0.71
C GLU A 277 22.30 -16.48 -0.03
N LEU A 278 20.99 -16.55 0.26
CA LEU A 278 20.09 -17.48 -0.40
C LEU A 278 20.02 -17.24 -1.93
N LEU A 279 19.97 -15.97 -2.35
CA LEU A 279 20.00 -15.59 -3.75
C LEU A 279 21.33 -15.98 -4.40
N ALA A 280 22.45 -15.74 -3.72
CA ALA A 280 23.78 -16.14 -4.23
C ALA A 280 23.89 -17.65 -4.42
N ARG A 281 23.33 -18.45 -3.50
CA ARG A 281 23.26 -19.92 -3.65
C ARG A 281 22.39 -20.34 -4.83
N ALA A 282 21.23 -19.69 -4.99
CA ALA A 282 20.34 -19.95 -6.12
C ALA A 282 21.03 -19.65 -7.47
N ILE A 283 21.71 -18.51 -7.59
CA ILE A 283 22.45 -18.12 -8.80
C ILE A 283 23.54 -19.14 -9.12
N ARG A 284 24.33 -19.56 -8.13
CA ARG A 284 25.36 -20.61 -8.32
C ARG A 284 24.78 -21.94 -8.84
N LYS A 285 23.56 -22.30 -8.34
CA LYS A 285 22.88 -23.53 -8.78
C LYS A 285 22.24 -23.41 -10.17
N MET A 286 21.85 -22.22 -10.59
CA MET A 286 21.31 -21.98 -11.93
C MET A 286 22.41 -21.88 -13.01
N ASP A 287 23.68 -21.95 -12.61
CA ASP A 287 24.85 -21.77 -13.53
C ASP A 287 24.76 -20.45 -14.32
N LEU A 288 24.16 -19.43 -13.71
CA LEU A 288 24.10 -18.11 -14.29
C LEU A 288 25.44 -17.40 -14.08
N HIS A 289 26.19 -17.24 -15.17
CA HIS A 289 27.32 -16.34 -15.18
C HIS A 289 26.79 -14.90 -15.19
N ILE A 290 27.05 -14.18 -14.12
CA ILE A 290 26.78 -12.73 -14.04
C ILE A 290 28.15 -12.09 -14.31
N ASP A 291 28.30 -11.55 -15.52
CA ASP A 291 29.48 -10.76 -15.93
C ASP A 291 29.40 -9.34 -15.29
#